data_13b79e116334d596a059bfc178efb3a6
#
_entry.id   13b79e116334d596a059bfc178efb3a6
#
_cell.length_a   1.000
_cell.length_b   1.000
_cell.length_c   1.000
_cell.angle_alpha   90.00
_cell.angle_beta   90.00
_cell.angle_gamma   90.00
#
_symmetry.space_group_name_H-M   'P 1'
#
loop_
_entity.id
_entity.type
_entity.pdbx_description
1 polymer ?
#
loop_
_entity_poly.entity_id
_entity_poly.type
_entity_poly.pdbx_seq_one_letter_code
_entity_poly.pdbx_strand_id
1 'polypeptide(L)'
;MASTRDIRRRIKSVKNTRQITKAMELVAASKMKKAQQAALAGRPYAELMARMLAALADRVEEAHHPFLTKREVKTRGIILVTSDKGLAGPLNANLFKVVTDIKTPAKYAVIGRKGAQFIARTHRNLLADFTVTDRVAFAEVKVVAEFMVKQFLEGVVDTVEILWPRFRNTLVQVPTLLPLLPLSSVKDVIADLRSDAGGSAASAPGASDQQMIFEPDAETVLNALLPLYVNREIHQQVLDAKASEHSARMVAMKTAKDNATKLLGDLTLEYNKARQAAITQEILEIAAAQFSS
;
A
#
# COMPACT_ATOMS: atom_id res chain seq x y z
N MET A 1 1.36 -42.38 -19.82
CA MET A 1 0.66 -42.03 -18.57
C MET A 1 1.66 -41.56 -17.52
N ALA A 2 1.35 -40.59 -16.66
CA ALA A 2 2.28 -40.19 -15.59
C ALA A 2 2.46 -41.37 -14.62
N SER A 3 3.73 -41.66 -14.22
CA SER A 3 4.03 -42.72 -13.25
C SER A 3 3.37 -42.41 -11.91
N THR A 4 2.87 -43.44 -11.20
CA THR A 4 2.35 -43.32 -9.83
C THR A 4 3.35 -42.62 -8.90
N ARG A 5 4.66 -42.78 -9.12
CA ARG A 5 5.74 -42.11 -8.41
C ARG A 5 5.75 -40.60 -8.67
N ASP A 6 5.48 -40.15 -9.91
CA ASP A 6 5.45 -38.75 -10.27
C ASP A 6 4.22 -38.03 -9.69
N ILE A 7 3.06 -38.70 -9.74
CA ILE A 7 1.84 -38.17 -9.13
C ILE A 7 2.02 -38.01 -7.62
N ARG A 8 2.61 -39.00 -6.95
CA ARG A 8 2.91 -38.93 -5.51
C ARG A 8 3.85 -37.77 -5.16
N ARG A 9 4.86 -37.52 -5.98
CA ARG A 9 5.78 -36.37 -5.82
C ARG A 9 5.05 -35.04 -5.98
N ARG A 10 4.14 -34.92 -6.95
CA ARG A 10 3.28 -33.75 -7.15
C ARG A 10 2.36 -33.53 -5.95
N ILE A 11 1.70 -34.56 -5.43
CA ILE A 11 0.87 -34.48 -4.22
C ILE A 11 1.68 -33.89 -3.06
N LYS A 12 2.90 -34.38 -2.82
CA LYS A 12 3.77 -33.86 -1.76
C LYS A 12 4.10 -32.37 -1.96
N SER A 13 4.45 -31.96 -3.18
CA SER A 13 4.76 -30.56 -3.52
C SER A 13 3.56 -29.64 -3.30
N VAL A 14 2.39 -30.02 -3.79
CA VAL A 14 1.16 -29.21 -3.65
C VAL A 14 0.71 -29.13 -2.18
N LYS A 15 0.89 -30.21 -1.41
CA LYS A 15 0.64 -30.21 0.04
C LYS A 15 1.51 -29.20 0.77
N ASN A 16 2.80 -29.14 0.43
CA ASN A 16 3.73 -28.16 1.01
C ASN A 16 3.35 -26.74 0.60
N THR A 17 3.03 -26.51 -0.68
CA THR A 17 2.57 -25.21 -1.17
C THR A 17 1.32 -24.74 -0.41
N ARG A 18 0.34 -25.62 -0.17
CA ARG A 18 -0.86 -25.30 0.62
C ARG A 18 -0.51 -24.88 2.05
N GLN A 19 0.45 -25.54 2.69
CA GLN A 19 0.88 -25.20 4.05
C GLN A 19 1.57 -23.81 4.07
N ILE A 20 2.45 -23.54 3.10
CA ILE A 20 3.11 -22.25 2.97
C ILE A 20 2.11 -21.12 2.73
N THR A 21 1.17 -21.30 1.79
CA THR A 21 0.14 -20.28 1.50
C THR A 21 -0.76 -20.03 2.70
N LYS A 22 -1.13 -21.07 3.47
CA LYS A 22 -1.86 -20.92 4.72
C LYS A 22 -1.10 -20.09 5.76
N ALA A 23 0.19 -20.35 5.93
CA ALA A 23 1.03 -19.57 6.85
C ALA A 23 1.14 -18.12 6.40
N MET A 24 1.35 -17.88 5.09
CA MET A 24 1.42 -16.52 4.54
C MET A 24 0.10 -15.76 4.65
N GLU A 25 -1.05 -16.42 4.51
CA GLU A 25 -2.38 -15.84 4.75
C GLU A 25 -2.50 -15.30 6.18
N LEU A 26 -2.13 -16.11 7.18
CA LEU A 26 -2.21 -15.74 8.60
C LEU A 26 -1.25 -14.59 8.96
N VAL A 27 -0.02 -14.64 8.45
CA VAL A 27 0.97 -13.56 8.65
C VAL A 27 0.48 -12.25 8.02
N ALA A 28 -0.06 -12.31 6.80
CA ALA A 28 -0.60 -11.13 6.12
C ALA A 28 -1.80 -10.54 6.88
N ALA A 29 -2.71 -11.38 7.39
CA ALA A 29 -3.85 -10.93 8.22
C ALA A 29 -3.39 -10.20 9.48
N SER A 30 -2.39 -10.74 10.18
CA SER A 30 -1.82 -10.10 11.39
C SER A 30 -1.18 -8.75 11.07
N LYS A 31 -0.39 -8.67 9.98
CA LYS A 31 0.26 -7.43 9.56
C LYS A 31 -0.75 -6.37 9.10
N MET A 32 -1.80 -6.77 8.37
CA MET A 32 -2.90 -5.90 7.99
C MET A 32 -3.55 -5.25 9.20
N LYS A 33 -3.90 -6.06 10.21
CA LYS A 33 -4.51 -5.55 11.46
C LYS A 33 -3.61 -4.54 12.16
N LYS A 34 -2.29 -4.81 12.23
CA LYS A 34 -1.33 -3.88 12.84
C LYS A 34 -1.22 -2.57 12.06
N ALA A 35 -1.19 -2.62 10.71
CA ALA A 35 -1.15 -1.42 9.89
C ALA A 35 -2.42 -0.57 10.03
N GLN A 36 -3.60 -1.20 10.09
CA GLN A 36 -4.86 -0.50 10.36
C GLN A 36 -4.88 0.16 11.75
N GLN A 37 -4.41 -0.55 12.78
CA GLN A 37 -4.33 0.01 14.13
C GLN A 37 -3.37 1.22 14.18
N ALA A 38 -2.23 1.14 13.50
CA ALA A 38 -1.29 2.26 13.40
C ALA A 38 -1.91 3.47 12.67
N ALA A 39 -2.66 3.25 11.58
CA ALA A 39 -3.36 4.30 10.86
C ALA A 39 -4.42 4.99 11.75
N LEU A 40 -5.17 4.21 12.54
CA LEU A 40 -6.17 4.74 13.47
C LEU A 40 -5.54 5.52 14.65
N ALA A 41 -4.36 5.11 15.10
CA ALA A 41 -3.65 5.77 16.19
C ALA A 41 -3.23 7.22 15.86
N GLY A 42 -3.16 7.59 14.57
CA GLY A 42 -2.88 8.95 14.13
C GLY A 42 -4.05 9.94 14.24
N ARG A 43 -5.27 9.47 14.50
CA ARG A 43 -6.48 10.32 14.55
C ARG A 43 -6.43 11.46 15.59
N PRO A 44 -6.03 11.23 16.86
CA PRO A 44 -5.95 12.30 17.83
C PRO A 44 -4.99 13.41 17.42
N TYR A 45 -3.88 13.04 16.77
CA TYR A 45 -2.93 14.01 16.24
C TYR A 45 -3.53 14.86 15.10
N ALA A 46 -4.26 14.23 14.18
CA ALA A 46 -4.99 14.93 13.12
C ALA A 46 -6.00 15.94 13.69
N GLU A 47 -6.75 15.54 14.71
CA GLU A 47 -7.74 16.39 15.37
C GLU A 47 -7.09 17.62 16.05
N LEU A 48 -5.97 17.39 16.76
CA LEU A 48 -5.23 18.49 17.40
C LEU A 48 -4.68 19.47 16.34
N MET A 49 -4.08 18.95 15.28
CA MET A 49 -3.53 19.76 14.19
C MET A 49 -4.63 20.56 13.48
N ALA A 50 -5.80 19.95 13.22
CA ALA A 50 -6.95 20.63 12.65
C ALA A 50 -7.44 21.81 13.53
N ARG A 51 -7.48 21.63 14.86
CA ARG A 51 -7.82 22.68 15.81
C ARG A 51 -6.79 23.82 15.81
N MET A 52 -5.50 23.49 15.79
CA MET A 52 -4.44 24.51 15.74
C MET A 52 -4.50 25.33 14.45
N LEU A 53 -4.64 24.66 13.28
CA LEU A 53 -4.76 25.35 11.99
C LEU A 53 -6.04 26.18 11.89
N ALA A 54 -7.15 25.72 12.45
CA ALA A 54 -8.39 26.50 12.48
C ALA A 54 -8.24 27.80 13.30
N ALA A 55 -7.53 27.76 14.42
CA ALA A 55 -7.26 28.95 15.24
C ALA A 55 -6.27 29.93 14.58
N LEU A 56 -5.44 29.45 13.64
CA LEU A 56 -4.49 30.27 12.87
C LEU A 56 -5.12 30.86 11.60
N ALA A 57 -6.08 30.17 10.98
CA ALA A 57 -6.63 30.53 9.67
C ALA A 57 -7.20 31.94 9.59
N ASP A 58 -7.76 32.45 10.68
CA ASP A 58 -8.32 33.81 10.76
C ASP A 58 -7.27 34.88 11.13
N ARG A 59 -6.04 34.52 11.41
CA ARG A 59 -4.99 35.41 11.94
C ARG A 59 -3.80 35.58 11.00
N VAL A 60 -3.73 34.81 9.91
CA VAL A 60 -2.58 34.82 8.98
C VAL A 60 -3.08 35.00 7.55
N GLU A 61 -2.42 35.88 6.79
CA GLU A 61 -2.63 35.99 5.35
C GLU A 61 -1.99 34.79 4.64
N GLU A 62 -2.82 33.95 4.00
CA GLU A 62 -2.39 32.72 3.30
C GLU A 62 -1.46 32.99 2.10
N ALA A 63 -1.42 34.23 1.58
CA ALA A 63 -0.84 34.57 0.28
C ALA A 63 0.67 34.38 0.15
N HIS A 64 1.43 34.22 1.23
CA HIS A 64 2.88 34.27 1.21
C HIS A 64 3.61 32.96 1.47
N HIS A 65 2.89 31.85 1.78
CA HIS A 65 3.57 30.60 2.07
C HIS A 65 3.94 29.83 0.79
N PRO A 66 5.20 29.35 0.62
CA PRO A 66 5.63 28.64 -0.59
C PRO A 66 4.80 27.40 -0.92
N PHE A 67 4.19 26.74 0.06
CA PHE A 67 3.35 25.53 -0.14
C PHE A 67 1.94 25.86 -0.68
N LEU A 68 1.50 27.13 -0.61
CA LEU A 68 0.22 27.60 -1.12
C LEU A 68 0.35 28.25 -2.51
N THR A 69 1.58 28.56 -2.93
CA THR A 69 1.84 29.23 -4.21
C THR A 69 1.57 28.29 -5.37
N LYS A 70 0.53 28.55 -6.15
CA LYS A 70 0.21 27.82 -7.39
C LYS A 70 1.18 28.23 -8.50
N ARG A 71 1.71 27.24 -9.21
CA ARG A 71 2.59 27.42 -10.36
C ARG A 71 1.98 26.75 -11.60
N GLU A 72 2.42 27.14 -12.78
CA GLU A 72 2.10 26.40 -14.01
C GLU A 72 2.74 25.02 -13.95
N VAL A 73 1.94 23.98 -14.13
CA VAL A 73 2.40 22.59 -13.99
C VAL A 73 3.08 22.12 -15.28
N LYS A 74 4.39 22.17 -15.32
CA LYS A 74 5.24 21.62 -16.40
C LYS A 74 5.74 20.22 -16.08
N THR A 75 6.14 19.98 -14.82
CA THR A 75 6.68 18.72 -14.35
C THR A 75 6.01 18.30 -13.05
N ARG A 76 5.38 17.14 -13.06
CA ARG A 76 4.75 16.57 -11.85
C ARG A 76 5.77 15.78 -11.04
N GLY A 77 5.76 15.95 -9.72
CA GLY A 77 6.47 15.09 -8.78
C GLY A 77 5.53 14.05 -8.20
N ILE A 78 5.83 12.77 -8.34
CA ILE A 78 4.94 11.70 -7.91
C ILE A 78 5.66 10.79 -6.92
N ILE A 79 5.10 10.68 -5.70
CA ILE A 79 5.48 9.67 -4.71
C ILE A 79 4.68 8.42 -5.02
N LEU A 80 5.33 7.40 -5.58
CA LEU A 80 4.69 6.12 -5.92
C LEU A 80 4.90 5.10 -4.81
N VAL A 81 3.82 4.70 -4.14
CA VAL A 81 3.87 3.72 -3.05
C VAL A 81 3.49 2.34 -3.56
N THR A 82 4.43 1.41 -3.52
CA THR A 82 4.26 0.02 -4.00
C THR A 82 4.77 -0.99 -2.98
N SER A 83 4.53 -2.27 -3.23
CA SER A 83 5.07 -3.33 -2.38
C SER A 83 6.54 -3.64 -2.69
N ASP A 84 7.26 -4.12 -1.67
CA ASP A 84 8.61 -4.68 -1.84
C ASP A 84 8.57 -6.10 -2.41
N LYS A 85 7.57 -6.88 -2.01
CA LYS A 85 7.43 -8.30 -2.34
C LYS A 85 6.20 -8.52 -3.22
N GLY A 86 6.25 -9.56 -4.04
CA GLY A 86 5.10 -10.01 -4.84
C GLY A 86 4.03 -10.73 -4.03
N LEU A 87 3.23 -11.51 -4.72
CA LEU A 87 2.13 -12.33 -4.17
C LEU A 87 1.01 -11.51 -3.51
N ALA A 88 0.83 -10.27 -3.95
CA ALA A 88 -0.24 -9.36 -3.52
C ALA A 88 -1.32 -9.17 -4.59
N GLY A 89 -1.56 -10.20 -5.41
CA GLY A 89 -2.53 -10.13 -6.50
C GLY A 89 -2.25 -8.99 -7.50
N PRO A 90 -3.28 -8.30 -8.00
CA PRO A 90 -3.17 -7.25 -9.01
C PRO A 90 -2.77 -5.87 -8.45
N LEU A 91 -2.48 -5.75 -7.15
CA LEU A 91 -2.27 -4.47 -6.46
C LEU A 91 -1.30 -3.54 -7.22
N ASN A 92 -0.07 -4.01 -7.48
CA ASN A 92 0.93 -3.19 -8.17
C ASN A 92 0.56 -2.97 -9.66
N ALA A 93 -0.02 -3.97 -10.33
CA ALA A 93 -0.43 -3.83 -11.72
C ALA A 93 -1.47 -2.72 -11.91
N ASN A 94 -2.39 -2.56 -10.96
CA ASN A 94 -3.38 -1.49 -10.98
C ASN A 94 -2.75 -0.11 -10.78
N LEU A 95 -1.74 0.02 -9.90
CA LEU A 95 -0.96 1.26 -9.75
C LEU A 95 -0.19 1.59 -11.02
N PHE A 96 0.44 0.59 -11.64
CA PHE A 96 1.23 0.79 -12.86
C PHE A 96 0.38 1.23 -14.06
N LYS A 97 -0.88 0.81 -14.13
CA LYS A 97 -1.84 1.34 -15.11
C LYS A 97 -1.99 2.85 -14.95
N VAL A 98 -2.25 3.33 -13.74
CA VAL A 98 -2.38 4.78 -13.48
C VAL A 98 -1.10 5.51 -13.85
N VAL A 99 0.08 4.97 -13.49
CA VAL A 99 1.37 5.56 -13.90
C VAL A 99 1.49 5.64 -15.42
N THR A 100 1.03 4.61 -16.15
CA THR A 100 1.09 4.58 -17.62
C THR A 100 0.17 5.61 -18.25
N ASP A 101 -0.98 5.88 -17.66
CA ASP A 101 -1.98 6.83 -18.14
C ASP A 101 -1.57 8.30 -17.93
N ILE A 102 -0.55 8.57 -17.09
CA ILE A 102 0.01 9.91 -16.89
C ILE A 102 0.82 10.31 -18.11
N LYS A 103 0.28 11.28 -18.88
CA LYS A 103 0.87 11.80 -20.12
C LYS A 103 1.79 13.00 -19.90
N THR A 104 1.56 13.78 -18.83
CA THR A 104 2.39 14.93 -18.49
C THR A 104 3.78 14.48 -18.02
N PRO A 105 4.86 15.25 -18.29
CA PRO A 105 6.18 14.96 -17.75
C PRO A 105 6.12 14.77 -16.23
N ALA A 106 6.64 13.64 -15.75
CA ALA A 106 6.59 13.31 -14.33
C ALA A 106 7.93 12.75 -13.86
N LYS A 107 8.32 13.13 -12.65
CA LYS A 107 9.48 12.62 -11.92
C LYS A 107 8.99 11.83 -10.70
N TYR A 108 9.61 10.70 -10.43
CA TYR A 108 9.12 9.73 -9.46
C TYR A 108 10.07 9.57 -8.28
N ALA A 109 9.55 9.74 -7.07
CA ALA A 109 10.14 9.18 -5.85
C ALA A 109 9.36 7.92 -5.50
N VAL A 110 10.02 6.79 -5.33
CA VAL A 110 9.34 5.50 -5.20
C VAL A 110 9.57 4.91 -3.82
N ILE A 111 8.50 4.48 -3.17
CA ILE A 111 8.54 3.63 -1.98
C ILE A 111 8.22 2.22 -2.42
N GLY A 112 9.17 1.30 -2.23
CA GLY A 112 9.02 -0.12 -2.53
C GLY A 112 9.66 -0.58 -3.84
N ARG A 113 10.32 -1.73 -3.76
CA ARG A 113 11.17 -2.27 -4.84
C ARG A 113 10.42 -2.56 -6.16
N LYS A 114 9.13 -2.94 -6.09
CA LYS A 114 8.36 -3.26 -7.31
C LYS A 114 8.09 -2.03 -8.17
N GLY A 115 7.88 -0.89 -7.54
CA GLY A 115 7.74 0.38 -8.23
C GLY A 115 9.05 0.86 -8.84
N ALA A 116 10.15 0.81 -8.08
CA ALA A 116 11.48 1.20 -8.59
C ALA A 116 11.87 0.37 -9.82
N GLN A 117 11.67 -0.95 -9.78
CA GLN A 117 11.90 -1.83 -10.92
C GLN A 117 11.01 -1.48 -12.13
N PHE A 118 9.74 -1.11 -11.90
CA PHE A 118 8.83 -0.73 -12.98
C PHE A 118 9.25 0.60 -13.63
N ILE A 119 9.52 1.64 -12.83
CA ILE A 119 9.92 2.97 -13.31
C ILE A 119 11.23 2.87 -14.11
N ALA A 120 12.24 2.14 -13.59
CA ALA A 120 13.50 1.93 -14.30
C ALA A 120 13.30 1.18 -15.62
N ARG A 121 12.50 0.10 -15.65
CA ARG A 121 12.24 -0.69 -16.85
C ARG A 121 11.47 0.09 -17.93
N THR A 122 10.62 1.02 -17.52
CA THR A 122 9.83 1.85 -18.45
C THR A 122 10.55 3.15 -18.83
N HIS A 123 11.82 3.30 -18.46
CA HIS A 123 12.66 4.49 -18.75
C HIS A 123 12.01 5.81 -18.30
N ARG A 124 11.22 5.78 -17.23
CA ARG A 124 10.65 6.98 -16.62
C ARG A 124 11.66 7.61 -15.67
N ASN A 125 11.51 8.90 -15.40
CA ASN A 125 12.46 9.66 -14.60
C ASN A 125 12.32 9.29 -13.10
N LEU A 126 13.22 8.45 -12.61
CA LEU A 126 13.34 8.08 -11.19
C LEU A 126 14.26 9.09 -10.48
N LEU A 127 13.74 9.85 -9.51
CA LEU A 127 14.52 10.76 -8.67
C LEU A 127 15.22 10.01 -7.54
N ALA A 128 14.48 9.16 -6.84
CA ALA A 128 14.98 8.36 -5.73
C ALA A 128 14.09 7.16 -5.45
N ASP A 129 14.67 6.11 -4.86
CA ASP A 129 13.95 4.97 -4.31
C ASP A 129 14.17 4.87 -2.80
N PHE A 130 13.12 4.53 -2.08
CA PHE A 130 13.11 4.45 -0.63
C PHE A 130 12.57 3.11 -0.17
N THR A 131 13.13 2.60 0.90
CA THR A 131 12.64 1.40 1.58
C THR A 131 12.03 1.78 2.91
N VAL A 132 10.77 1.40 3.11
CA VAL A 132 10.04 1.62 4.36
C VAL A 132 9.66 0.27 4.95
N THR A 133 9.97 0.08 6.24
CA THR A 133 9.67 -1.16 6.94
C THR A 133 8.16 -1.41 7.08
N ASP A 134 7.76 -2.65 7.44
CA ASP A 134 6.34 -2.96 7.69
C ASP A 134 5.76 -2.20 8.90
N ARG A 135 6.60 -1.65 9.76
CA ARG A 135 6.18 -0.80 10.90
C ARG A 135 5.83 0.61 10.50
N VAL A 136 6.33 1.07 9.35
CA VAL A 136 6.13 2.43 8.83
C VAL A 136 6.49 3.47 9.90
N ALA A 137 7.75 3.46 10.35
CA ALA A 137 8.20 4.46 11.32
C ALA A 137 8.10 5.87 10.70
N PHE A 138 7.60 6.83 11.46
CA PHE A 138 7.44 8.22 10.98
C PHE A 138 8.76 8.79 10.44
N ALA A 139 9.88 8.49 11.10
CA ALA A 139 11.20 8.94 10.66
C ALA A 139 11.59 8.42 9.26
N GLU A 140 11.21 7.18 8.89
CA GLU A 140 11.49 6.62 7.57
C GLU A 140 10.72 7.36 6.47
N VAL A 141 9.46 7.70 6.74
CA VAL A 141 8.59 8.40 5.78
C VAL A 141 8.92 9.89 5.70
N LYS A 142 9.32 10.50 6.81
CA LYS A 142 9.76 11.89 6.88
C LYS A 142 10.87 12.19 5.87
N VAL A 143 11.85 11.30 5.72
CA VAL A 143 12.93 11.45 4.74
C VAL A 143 12.39 11.55 3.30
N VAL A 144 11.39 10.75 2.95
CA VAL A 144 10.74 10.80 1.63
C VAL A 144 10.01 12.12 1.42
N ALA A 145 9.27 12.55 2.45
CA ALA A 145 8.52 13.79 2.41
C ALA A 145 9.44 15.01 2.27
N GLU A 146 10.46 15.10 3.11
CA GLU A 146 11.46 16.19 3.05
C GLU A 146 12.20 16.24 1.71
N PHE A 147 12.54 15.06 1.16
CA PHE A 147 13.12 14.98 -0.17
C PHE A 147 12.22 15.60 -1.24
N MET A 148 10.94 15.22 -1.27
CA MET A 148 10.00 15.72 -2.27
C MET A 148 9.62 17.18 -2.07
N VAL A 149 9.50 17.63 -0.83
CA VAL A 149 9.31 19.05 -0.49
C VAL A 149 10.49 19.88 -0.98
N LYS A 150 11.72 19.40 -0.79
CA LYS A 150 12.93 20.06 -1.30
C LYS A 150 12.90 20.18 -2.83
N GLN A 151 12.56 19.10 -3.56
CA GLN A 151 12.43 19.12 -5.02
C GLN A 151 11.36 20.12 -5.50
N PHE A 152 10.28 20.30 -4.74
CA PHE A 152 9.25 21.28 -5.03
C PHE A 152 9.73 22.71 -4.78
N LEU A 153 10.40 22.98 -3.67
CA LEU A 153 10.93 24.30 -3.34
C LEU A 153 12.04 24.75 -4.31
N GLU A 154 12.88 23.84 -4.74
CA GLU A 154 13.95 24.08 -5.74
C GLU A 154 13.40 24.22 -7.18
N GLY A 155 12.10 24.02 -7.41
CA GLY A 155 11.49 24.13 -8.74
C GLY A 155 11.83 22.96 -9.68
N VAL A 156 12.35 21.86 -9.17
CA VAL A 156 12.62 20.65 -9.96
C VAL A 156 11.32 19.96 -10.37
N VAL A 157 10.28 20.10 -9.52
CA VAL A 157 8.90 19.69 -9.78
C VAL A 157 7.95 20.82 -9.40
N ASP A 158 6.85 20.95 -10.13
CA ASP A 158 5.85 22.01 -9.93
C ASP A 158 4.71 21.56 -9.02
N THR A 159 4.50 20.26 -8.90
CA THR A 159 3.53 19.63 -7.99
C THR A 159 4.16 18.47 -7.26
N VAL A 160 3.64 18.14 -6.07
CA VAL A 160 3.91 16.88 -5.38
C VAL A 160 2.60 16.15 -5.18
N GLU A 161 2.54 14.94 -5.68
CA GLU A 161 1.36 14.08 -5.62
C GLU A 161 1.78 12.71 -5.06
N ILE A 162 0.87 12.04 -4.37
CA ILE A 162 1.09 10.68 -3.90
C ILE A 162 0.14 9.70 -4.59
N LEU A 163 0.69 8.63 -5.14
CA LEU A 163 -0.06 7.53 -5.76
C LEU A 163 0.11 6.27 -4.90
N TRP A 164 -0.98 5.83 -4.29
CA TRP A 164 -0.97 4.65 -3.42
C TRP A 164 -2.22 3.79 -3.60
N PRO A 165 -2.21 2.52 -3.16
CA PRO A 165 -3.38 1.67 -3.14
C PRO A 165 -4.21 1.98 -1.90
N ARG A 166 -5.27 2.78 -2.03
CA ARG A 166 -6.18 3.14 -0.93
C ARG A 166 -6.97 1.93 -0.46
N PHE A 167 -6.95 1.68 0.83
CA PHE A 167 -7.74 0.62 1.46
C PHE A 167 -9.22 1.00 1.55
N ARG A 168 -10.08 0.31 0.84
CA ARG A 168 -11.55 0.43 0.99
C ARG A 168 -12.12 -0.66 1.88
N ASN A 169 -11.76 -1.88 1.59
CA ASN A 169 -12.07 -3.07 2.38
C ASN A 169 -11.09 -4.19 2.05
N THR A 170 -11.25 -5.35 2.67
CA THR A 170 -10.34 -6.49 2.50
C THR A 170 -10.22 -6.99 1.06
N LEU A 171 -11.24 -6.79 0.23
CA LEU A 171 -11.27 -7.28 -1.16
C LEU A 171 -10.91 -6.18 -2.17
N VAL A 172 -11.13 -4.91 -1.82
CA VAL A 172 -11.03 -3.78 -2.74
C VAL A 172 -9.98 -2.79 -2.27
N GLN A 173 -8.92 -2.64 -3.06
CA GLN A 173 -7.90 -1.62 -2.92
C GLN A 173 -7.89 -0.79 -4.21
N VAL A 174 -8.10 0.52 -4.07
CA VAL A 174 -8.26 1.43 -5.22
C VAL A 174 -6.99 2.25 -5.40
N PRO A 175 -6.33 2.21 -6.58
CA PRO A 175 -5.27 3.15 -6.88
C PRO A 175 -5.78 4.58 -6.77
N THR A 176 -5.18 5.37 -5.92
CA THR A 176 -5.61 6.75 -5.67
C THR A 176 -4.42 7.69 -5.84
N LEU A 177 -4.63 8.77 -6.59
CA LEU A 177 -3.68 9.84 -6.77
C LEU A 177 -4.21 11.07 -6.03
N LEU A 178 -3.43 11.58 -5.08
CA LEU A 178 -3.78 12.75 -4.26
C LEU A 178 -2.74 13.85 -4.45
N PRO A 179 -3.14 15.08 -4.80
CA PRO A 179 -2.23 16.21 -4.79
C PRO A 179 -1.90 16.60 -3.34
N LEU A 180 -0.61 16.83 -3.06
CA LEU A 180 -0.10 17.23 -1.76
C LEU A 180 0.43 18.66 -1.79
N LEU A 181 1.12 19.06 -2.86
CA LEU A 181 1.65 20.41 -3.06
C LEU A 181 1.43 20.83 -4.52
N PRO A 182 1.08 22.12 -4.76
CA PRO A 182 0.73 23.14 -3.75
C PRO A 182 -0.55 22.78 -3.02
N LEU A 183 -0.67 23.23 -1.77
CA LEU A 183 -1.90 23.12 -0.99
C LEU A 183 -2.96 24.05 -1.58
N SER A 184 -4.22 23.63 -1.56
CA SER A 184 -5.32 24.44 -2.13
C SER A 184 -5.61 25.68 -1.27
N SER A 185 -5.81 25.48 0.04
CA SER A 185 -5.99 26.50 1.07
C SER A 185 -5.80 25.88 2.46
N VAL A 186 -5.57 26.71 3.48
CA VAL A 186 -5.55 26.25 4.88
C VAL A 186 -6.91 25.66 5.30
N LYS A 187 -8.01 26.18 4.76
CA LYS A 187 -9.37 25.65 5.03
C LYS A 187 -9.56 24.23 4.50
N ASP A 188 -9.04 23.93 3.31
CA ASP A 188 -9.09 22.58 2.75
C ASP A 188 -8.26 21.61 3.59
N VAL A 189 -7.06 22.02 4.02
CA VAL A 189 -6.21 21.25 4.94
C VAL A 189 -6.93 20.91 6.26
N ILE A 190 -7.67 21.86 6.82
CA ILE A 190 -8.47 21.64 8.02
C ILE A 190 -9.62 20.64 7.75
N ALA A 191 -10.27 20.74 6.59
CA ALA A 191 -11.35 19.83 6.21
C ALA A 191 -10.83 18.39 6.06
N ASP A 192 -9.67 18.21 5.41
CA ASP A 192 -9.01 16.90 5.25
C ASP A 192 -8.65 16.29 6.61
N LEU A 193 -8.02 17.06 7.49
CA LEU A 193 -7.65 16.62 8.84
C LEU A 193 -8.85 16.19 9.67
N ARG A 194 -9.97 16.92 9.58
CA ARG A 194 -11.23 16.57 10.26
C ARG A 194 -11.84 15.28 9.70
N SER A 195 -11.78 15.09 8.40
CA SER A 195 -12.21 13.85 7.75
C SER A 195 -11.42 12.65 8.26
N ASP A 196 -10.09 12.79 8.36
CA ASP A 196 -9.18 11.75 8.85
C ASP A 196 -9.39 11.43 10.35
N ALA A 197 -9.75 12.44 11.16
CA ALA A 197 -10.09 12.25 12.56
C ALA A 197 -11.38 11.41 12.78
N GLY A 198 -12.15 11.17 11.72
CA GLY A 198 -13.35 10.32 11.74
C GLY A 198 -14.67 11.10 11.89
N GLY A 199 -14.68 12.38 11.55
CA GLY A 199 -15.89 13.20 11.53
C GLY A 199 -16.53 13.49 12.91
N SER A 200 -15.96 12.94 13.99
CA SER A 200 -16.52 13.08 15.35
C SER A 200 -16.18 14.41 16.03
N ALA A 201 -15.34 15.23 15.43
CA ALA A 201 -14.87 16.48 16.03
C ALA A 201 -15.84 17.67 15.82
N ALA A 202 -16.99 17.45 15.19
CA ALA A 202 -17.96 18.54 14.95
C ALA A 202 -18.77 18.94 16.19
N SER A 203 -18.61 18.27 17.33
CA SER A 203 -19.52 18.47 18.47
C SER A 203 -18.87 18.25 19.83
N ALA A 204 -17.68 18.77 20.09
CA ALA A 204 -17.35 19.09 21.48
C ALA A 204 -17.85 20.53 21.75
N PRO A 205 -19.04 20.71 22.36
CA PRO A 205 -19.45 22.02 22.81
C PRO A 205 -18.51 22.42 23.95
N GLY A 206 -17.67 23.43 23.74
CA GLY A 206 -16.73 23.94 24.74
C GLY A 206 -15.29 24.17 24.27
N ALA A 207 -14.89 23.71 23.06
CA ALA A 207 -13.52 23.91 22.57
C ALA A 207 -13.32 25.25 21.81
N SER A 208 -14.38 26.02 21.59
CA SER A 208 -14.33 27.31 20.85
C SER A 208 -13.86 28.49 21.66
N ASP A 209 -13.69 28.35 23.01
CA ASP A 209 -13.42 29.49 23.87
C ASP A 209 -11.99 29.47 24.49
N GLN A 210 -11.16 28.50 24.17
CA GLN A 210 -9.77 28.57 24.56
C GLN A 210 -9.01 29.46 23.58
N GLN A 211 -8.73 30.70 24.00
CA GLN A 211 -7.81 31.58 23.30
C GLN A 211 -6.43 30.93 23.25
N MET A 212 -6.06 30.38 22.09
CA MET A 212 -4.71 29.88 21.86
C MET A 212 -3.75 31.07 21.74
N ILE A 213 -2.67 31.03 22.50
CA ILE A 213 -1.55 31.97 22.39
C ILE A 213 -0.51 31.31 21.49
N PHE A 214 -0.08 32.03 20.46
CA PHE A 214 0.93 31.57 19.51
C PHE A 214 2.24 32.30 19.79
N GLU A 215 3.29 31.54 20.05
CA GLU A 215 4.64 32.06 20.29
C GLU A 215 5.62 31.48 19.27
N PRO A 216 6.47 32.30 18.62
CA PRO A 216 6.59 33.77 18.79
C PRO A 216 5.48 34.57 18.14
N ASP A 217 4.88 34.08 17.04
CA ASP A 217 3.81 34.69 16.27
C ASP A 217 3.04 33.63 15.45
N ALA A 218 1.87 34.01 14.94
CA ALA A 218 0.99 33.10 14.20
C ALA A 218 1.57 32.64 12.86
N GLU A 219 2.33 33.49 12.17
CA GLU A 219 2.95 33.18 10.89
C GLU A 219 4.07 32.15 11.02
N THR A 220 4.96 32.33 12.01
CA THR A 220 6.03 31.36 12.31
C THR A 220 5.47 30.00 12.67
N VAL A 221 4.40 29.96 13.46
CA VAL A 221 3.72 28.71 13.82
C VAL A 221 3.09 28.05 12.58
N LEU A 222 2.43 28.80 11.69
CA LEU A 222 1.88 28.28 10.44
C LEU A 222 2.99 27.70 9.55
N ASN A 223 4.11 28.43 9.40
CA ASN A 223 5.27 28.00 8.62
C ASN A 223 5.88 26.67 9.14
N ALA A 224 5.78 26.41 10.44
CA ALA A 224 6.20 25.14 11.05
C ALA A 224 5.15 24.02 10.91
N LEU A 225 3.86 24.35 10.95
CA LEU A 225 2.77 23.36 10.91
C LEU A 225 2.53 22.79 9.52
N LEU A 226 2.63 23.58 8.45
CA LEU A 226 2.36 23.09 7.08
C LEU A 226 3.31 21.99 6.64
N PRO A 227 4.63 22.04 6.87
CA PRO A 227 5.51 20.90 6.63
C PRO A 227 5.17 19.66 7.46
N LEU A 228 4.76 19.86 8.73
CA LEU A 228 4.33 18.74 9.59
C LEU A 228 3.05 18.09 9.07
N TYR A 229 2.12 18.88 8.53
CA TYR A 229 0.92 18.36 7.87
C TYR A 229 1.29 17.49 6.66
N VAL A 230 2.13 17.98 5.75
CA VAL A 230 2.55 17.22 4.57
C VAL A 230 3.26 15.91 4.98
N ASN A 231 4.15 15.96 5.96
CA ASN A 231 4.83 14.78 6.47
C ASN A 231 3.85 13.76 7.06
N ARG A 232 2.89 14.24 7.84
CA ARG A 232 1.82 13.42 8.43
C ARG A 232 0.95 12.80 7.35
N GLU A 233 0.56 13.58 6.34
CA GLU A 233 -0.30 13.10 5.26
C GLU A 233 0.38 11.97 4.48
N ILE A 234 1.62 12.15 4.07
CA ILE A 234 2.39 11.09 3.39
C ILE A 234 2.50 9.85 4.29
N HIS A 235 2.76 10.03 5.59
CA HIS A 235 2.86 8.91 6.53
C HIS A 235 1.54 8.13 6.62
N GLN A 236 0.40 8.82 6.69
CA GLN A 236 -0.93 8.22 6.73
C GLN A 236 -1.21 7.40 5.46
N GLN A 237 -0.87 7.94 4.27
CA GLN A 237 -1.07 7.23 3.00
C GLN A 237 -0.15 6.01 2.87
N VAL A 238 1.07 6.06 3.40
CA VAL A 238 1.97 4.90 3.43
C VAL A 238 1.45 3.81 4.38
N LEU A 239 0.88 4.17 5.54
CA LEU A 239 0.21 3.21 6.43
C LEU A 239 -0.99 2.55 5.75
N ASP A 240 -1.82 3.32 5.07
CA ASP A 240 -2.97 2.83 4.30
C ASP A 240 -2.53 1.90 3.16
N ALA A 241 -1.46 2.26 2.45
CA ALA A 241 -0.85 1.42 1.42
C ALA A 241 -0.34 0.08 1.99
N LYS A 242 0.27 0.07 3.17
CA LYS A 242 0.71 -1.17 3.83
C LYS A 242 -0.47 -2.05 4.27
N ALA A 243 -1.54 -1.44 4.77
CA ALA A 243 -2.78 -2.17 5.06
C ALA A 243 -3.35 -2.81 3.79
N SER A 244 -3.39 -2.07 2.69
CA SER A 244 -3.82 -2.53 1.36
C SER A 244 -2.93 -3.66 0.83
N GLU A 245 -1.61 -3.53 0.92
CA GLU A 245 -0.64 -4.56 0.52
C GLU A 245 -0.87 -5.87 1.26
N HIS A 246 -0.99 -5.81 2.59
CA HIS A 246 -1.21 -7.01 3.40
C HIS A 246 -2.59 -7.62 3.20
N SER A 247 -3.62 -6.81 2.98
CA SER A 247 -4.96 -7.28 2.64
C SER A 247 -4.98 -8.01 1.31
N ALA A 248 -4.43 -7.41 0.25
CA ALA A 248 -4.34 -8.04 -1.06
C ALA A 248 -3.56 -9.36 -1.01
N ARG A 249 -2.45 -9.38 -0.24
CA ARG A 249 -1.67 -10.61 -0.03
C ARG A 249 -2.45 -11.66 0.72
N MET A 250 -3.18 -11.32 1.76
CA MET A 250 -4.04 -12.25 2.50
C MET A 250 -5.07 -12.91 1.58
N VAL A 251 -5.77 -12.13 0.77
CA VAL A 251 -6.77 -12.64 -0.19
C VAL A 251 -6.12 -13.52 -1.26
N ALA A 252 -4.98 -13.11 -1.82
CA ALA A 252 -4.26 -13.88 -2.82
C ALA A 252 -3.78 -15.24 -2.25
N MET A 253 -3.28 -15.25 -1.02
CA MET A 253 -2.83 -16.48 -0.36
C MET A 253 -3.99 -17.40 0.03
N LYS A 254 -5.13 -16.84 0.43
CA LYS A 254 -6.37 -17.61 0.65
C LYS A 254 -6.81 -18.31 -0.62
N THR A 255 -6.90 -17.59 -1.74
CA THR A 255 -7.26 -18.17 -3.03
C THR A 255 -6.26 -19.24 -3.48
N ALA A 256 -4.95 -19.00 -3.31
CA ALA A 256 -3.91 -19.97 -3.65
C ALA A 256 -4.01 -21.25 -2.80
N LYS A 257 -4.30 -21.13 -1.49
CA LYS A 257 -4.52 -22.25 -0.59
C LYS A 257 -5.77 -23.07 -1.01
N ASP A 258 -6.86 -22.39 -1.37
CA ASP A 258 -8.10 -23.05 -1.77
C ASP A 258 -7.92 -23.80 -3.11
N ASN A 259 -7.23 -23.20 -4.07
CA ASN A 259 -6.83 -23.84 -5.33
C ASN A 259 -5.92 -25.05 -5.11
N ALA A 260 -4.93 -24.92 -4.20
CA ALA A 260 -4.06 -26.03 -3.85
C ALA A 260 -4.83 -27.20 -3.19
N THR A 261 -5.84 -26.89 -2.40
CA THR A 261 -6.71 -27.91 -1.77
C THR A 261 -7.52 -28.67 -2.82
N LYS A 262 -8.09 -27.96 -3.80
CA LYS A 262 -8.82 -28.60 -4.91
C LYS A 262 -7.88 -29.48 -5.75
N LEU A 263 -6.73 -28.96 -6.12
CA LEU A 263 -5.74 -29.73 -6.90
C LEU A 263 -5.23 -30.98 -6.15
N LEU A 264 -5.13 -30.94 -4.81
CA LEU A 264 -4.79 -32.12 -4.01
C LEU A 264 -5.86 -33.20 -4.10
N GLY A 265 -7.15 -32.82 -4.11
CA GLY A 265 -8.25 -33.76 -4.31
C GLY A 265 -8.15 -34.46 -5.67
N ASP A 266 -7.97 -33.68 -6.74
CA ASP A 266 -7.87 -34.18 -8.11
C ASP A 266 -6.68 -35.13 -8.28
N LEU A 267 -5.50 -34.72 -7.79
CA LEU A 267 -4.29 -35.55 -7.85
C LEU A 267 -4.40 -36.83 -7.02
N THR A 268 -5.11 -36.79 -5.89
CA THR A 268 -5.34 -37.97 -5.06
C THR A 268 -6.23 -38.99 -5.78
N LEU A 269 -7.28 -38.50 -6.45
CA LEU A 269 -8.14 -39.35 -7.27
C LEU A 269 -7.38 -39.99 -8.43
N GLU A 270 -6.57 -39.19 -9.16
CA GLU A 270 -5.71 -39.66 -10.23
C GLU A 270 -4.70 -40.72 -9.74
N TYR A 271 -4.07 -40.48 -8.60
CA TYR A 271 -3.14 -41.43 -7.98
C TYR A 271 -3.84 -42.74 -7.66
N ASN A 272 -5.02 -42.73 -7.05
CA ASN A 272 -5.75 -43.93 -6.70
C ASN A 272 -6.16 -44.73 -7.93
N LYS A 273 -6.62 -44.06 -9.00
CA LYS A 273 -6.92 -44.73 -10.29
C LYS A 273 -5.68 -45.37 -10.91
N ALA A 274 -4.57 -44.64 -10.98
CA ALA A 274 -3.32 -45.15 -11.53
C ALA A 274 -2.77 -46.32 -10.69
N ARG A 275 -2.88 -46.23 -9.36
CA ARG A 275 -2.50 -47.33 -8.45
C ARG A 275 -3.33 -48.59 -8.68
N GLN A 276 -4.67 -48.46 -8.77
CA GLN A 276 -5.56 -49.59 -9.04
C GLN A 276 -5.25 -50.24 -10.40
N ALA A 277 -5.01 -49.43 -11.46
CA ALA A 277 -4.66 -49.93 -12.76
C ALA A 277 -3.31 -50.69 -12.74
N ALA A 278 -2.30 -50.19 -12.01
CA ALA A 278 -1.02 -50.86 -11.87
C ALA A 278 -1.16 -52.21 -11.14
N ILE A 279 -1.91 -52.26 -10.04
CA ILE A 279 -2.17 -53.51 -9.30
C ILE A 279 -2.92 -54.50 -10.19
N THR A 280 -3.91 -54.08 -10.95
CA THR A 280 -4.66 -54.98 -11.87
C THR A 280 -3.72 -55.55 -12.95
N GLN A 281 -2.86 -54.69 -13.49
CA GLN A 281 -1.86 -55.10 -14.47
C GLN A 281 -0.88 -56.14 -13.91
N GLU A 282 -0.32 -55.93 -12.71
CA GLU A 282 0.55 -56.90 -12.02
C GLU A 282 -0.14 -58.25 -11.78
N ILE A 283 -1.43 -58.22 -11.34
CA ILE A 283 -2.19 -59.46 -11.15
C ILE A 283 -2.40 -60.20 -12.47
N LEU A 284 -2.71 -59.50 -13.57
CA LEU A 284 -2.89 -60.08 -14.89
C LEU A 284 -1.57 -60.70 -15.42
N GLU A 285 -0.45 -60.05 -15.21
CA GLU A 285 0.88 -60.53 -15.61
C GLU A 285 1.25 -61.81 -14.83
N ILE A 286 0.97 -61.85 -13.52
CA ILE A 286 1.21 -63.05 -12.71
C ILE A 286 0.28 -64.20 -13.16
N ALA A 287 -0.99 -63.94 -13.39
CA ALA A 287 -1.93 -64.93 -13.88
C ALA A 287 -1.53 -65.49 -15.26
N ALA A 288 -1.13 -64.60 -16.20
CA ALA A 288 -0.65 -65.03 -17.52
C ALA A 288 0.63 -65.88 -17.46
N ALA A 289 1.55 -65.56 -16.55
CA ALA A 289 2.75 -66.37 -16.34
C ALA A 289 2.45 -67.77 -15.80
N GLN A 290 1.43 -67.92 -14.96
CA GLN A 290 0.99 -69.23 -14.48
C GLN A 290 0.33 -70.13 -15.54
N PHE A 291 -0.31 -69.53 -16.54
CA PHE A 291 -0.92 -70.26 -17.65
C PHE A 291 0.04 -70.63 -18.76
N SER A 292 1.24 -70.01 -18.77
CA SER A 292 2.28 -70.27 -19.78
C SER A 292 3.38 -71.26 -19.31
N SER A 293 3.33 -71.72 -18.09
CA SER A 293 4.17 -72.78 -17.50
C SER A 293 3.39 -74.09 -17.42
#